data_3cc15999c432ff74c1a18e79e71d2325
#
_entry.id   3cc15999c432ff74c1a18e79e71d2325
#
_cell.length_a   1.000
_cell.length_b   1.000
_cell.length_c   1.000
_cell.angle_alpha   90.00
_cell.angle_beta   90.00
_cell.angle_gamma   90.00
#
_symmetry.space_group_name_H-M   'P 1'
#
loop_
_entity.id
_entity.type
_entity.pdbx_description
1 polymer ?
#
loop_
_entity_poly.entity_id
_entity_poly.type
_entity_poly.pdbx_seq_one_letter_code
_entity_poly.pdbx_strand_id
1 'polypeptide(L)'
;TATVQTSDDGKTVKEEKSAALTSGTGKIDLTGMADAKYVRVKTAFVSDLNSTESSVPVLNEYALTAGKTKIWNTLTDWEKGTFEGAAGHQPGHVYRNYAKDFANYGTIGDVEDSSKAGFTDVANHWAKDAINYVTDKGLMNGTGKGFEPNLATSRAMIWTILARMSDVNTASSGEWYAVAQQWAIANGVSDGTMPNGTITREQLAAMLYRYAVSKGMVKGPATADLSVFADANSVSNYAVEAMRWAVSTGLIGGMDGKLNPQGSATRAQVATMLMRFAELAK
;
A
#
# COMPACT_ATOMS: atom_id res chain seq x y z
N THR A 1 1.01 -24.10 8.49
CA THR A 1 -0.44 -24.29 8.31
C THR A 1 -1.17 -23.00 8.62
N ALA A 2 -2.12 -22.61 7.79
CA ALA A 2 -3.08 -21.59 8.11
C ALA A 2 -4.45 -22.24 8.40
N THR A 3 -5.18 -21.67 9.34
CA THR A 3 -6.49 -22.13 9.77
C THR A 3 -7.43 -20.94 9.86
N VAL A 4 -8.60 -21.05 9.22
CA VAL A 4 -9.70 -20.09 9.36
C VAL A 4 -10.75 -20.66 10.28
N GLN A 5 -11.12 -19.90 11.29
CA GLN A 5 -12.19 -20.25 12.24
C GLN A 5 -13.29 -19.22 12.18
N THR A 6 -14.54 -19.66 12.26
CA THR A 6 -15.72 -18.80 12.32
C THR A 6 -16.38 -18.88 13.68
N SER A 7 -17.16 -17.85 14.03
CA SER A 7 -17.87 -17.75 15.31
C SER A 7 -19.09 -16.84 15.19
N ASP A 8 -20.14 -17.12 15.98
CA ASP A 8 -21.31 -16.26 16.10
C ASP A 8 -21.25 -15.34 17.32
N ASP A 9 -20.43 -15.67 18.31
CA ASP A 9 -20.31 -14.95 19.59
C ASP A 9 -18.92 -14.32 19.82
N GLY A 10 -17.98 -14.52 18.87
CA GLY A 10 -16.60 -14.06 18.97
C GLY A 10 -15.71 -14.89 19.90
N LYS A 11 -16.22 -15.95 20.51
CA LYS A 11 -15.52 -16.77 21.50
C LYS A 11 -15.49 -18.25 21.12
N THR A 12 -16.63 -18.80 20.75
CA THR A 12 -16.78 -20.22 20.44
C THR A 12 -16.56 -20.46 18.95
N VAL A 13 -15.69 -21.40 18.61
CA VAL A 13 -15.48 -21.80 17.21
C VAL A 13 -16.72 -22.52 16.70
N LYS A 14 -17.31 -22.02 15.62
CA LYS A 14 -18.46 -22.62 14.93
C LYS A 14 -18.00 -23.61 13.88
N GLU A 15 -17.08 -23.18 13.02
CA GLU A 15 -16.47 -24.01 11.97
C GLU A 15 -15.01 -23.67 11.78
N GLU A 16 -14.25 -24.62 11.24
CA GLU A 16 -12.83 -24.46 11.00
C GLU A 16 -12.44 -25.12 9.66
N LYS A 17 -11.60 -24.42 8.89
CA LYS A 17 -10.92 -24.96 7.72
C LYS A 17 -9.43 -24.65 7.78
N SER A 18 -8.60 -25.62 7.43
CA SER A 18 -7.13 -25.49 7.45
C SER A 18 -6.53 -25.88 6.12
N ALA A 19 -5.39 -25.25 5.79
CA ALA A 19 -4.53 -25.66 4.68
C ALA A 19 -3.05 -25.51 5.04
N ALA A 20 -2.23 -26.37 4.46
CA ALA A 20 -0.79 -26.20 4.51
C ALA A 20 -0.40 -25.02 3.60
N LEU A 21 0.53 -24.18 4.07
CA LEU A 21 1.15 -23.13 3.27
C LEU A 21 2.46 -23.66 2.72
N THR A 22 2.57 -23.74 1.41
CA THR A 22 3.81 -24.17 0.73
C THR A 22 4.41 -23.00 -0.02
N SER A 23 5.72 -22.82 0.07
CA SER A 23 6.48 -21.82 -0.69
C SER A 23 5.96 -20.39 -0.61
N GLY A 24 5.54 -19.96 0.59
CA GLY A 24 5.23 -18.56 0.87
C GLY A 24 3.82 -18.08 0.54
N THR A 25 2.99 -18.85 -0.18
CA THR A 25 1.59 -18.50 -0.45
C THR A 25 0.66 -19.71 -0.30
N GLY A 26 -0.59 -19.44 0.09
CA GLY A 26 -1.61 -20.49 0.18
C GLY A 26 -3.00 -19.88 0.10
N LYS A 27 -3.97 -20.71 -0.27
CA LYS A 27 -5.39 -20.33 -0.27
C LYS A 27 -6.19 -21.35 0.51
N ILE A 28 -7.14 -20.86 1.29
CA ILE A 28 -8.17 -21.70 1.94
C ILE A 28 -9.49 -21.31 1.30
N ASP A 29 -10.12 -22.26 0.61
CA ASP A 29 -11.47 -22.06 0.08
C ASP A 29 -12.48 -22.17 1.22
N LEU A 30 -13.17 -21.08 1.50
CA LEU A 30 -14.18 -20.97 2.54
C LEU A 30 -15.58 -21.29 2.03
N THR A 31 -15.74 -21.64 0.74
CA THR A 31 -17.04 -22.01 0.16
C THR A 31 -17.66 -23.14 0.97
N GLY A 32 -18.95 -22.97 1.31
CA GLY A 32 -19.72 -23.92 2.08
C GLY A 32 -19.52 -23.85 3.60
N MET A 33 -18.72 -22.92 4.12
CA MET A 33 -18.77 -22.60 5.55
C MET A 33 -20.07 -21.86 5.86
N ALA A 34 -20.67 -22.18 7.01
CA ALA A 34 -21.89 -21.52 7.44
C ALA A 34 -21.63 -20.04 7.78
N ASP A 35 -22.64 -19.21 7.52
CA ASP A 35 -22.61 -17.79 7.88
C ASP A 35 -22.26 -17.60 9.35
N ALA A 36 -21.40 -16.65 9.62
CA ALA A 36 -20.94 -16.33 10.96
C ALA A 36 -20.67 -14.83 11.10
N LYS A 37 -20.76 -14.33 12.33
CA LYS A 37 -20.52 -12.89 12.61
C LYS A 37 -19.04 -12.55 12.69
N TYR A 38 -18.21 -13.51 13.04
CA TYR A 38 -16.80 -13.29 13.31
C TYR A 38 -15.97 -14.34 12.58
N VAL A 39 -14.78 -13.92 12.13
CA VAL A 39 -13.78 -14.80 11.55
C VAL A 39 -12.43 -14.56 12.22
N ARG A 40 -11.67 -15.63 12.40
CA ARG A 40 -10.29 -15.58 12.91
C ARG A 40 -9.38 -16.42 12.04
N VAL A 41 -8.22 -15.88 11.71
CA VAL A 41 -7.15 -16.61 11.01
C VAL A 41 -6.06 -16.96 12.02
N LYS A 42 -5.71 -18.23 12.10
CA LYS A 42 -4.58 -18.75 12.87
C LYS A 42 -3.50 -19.22 11.92
N THR A 43 -2.25 -18.93 12.22
CA THR A 43 -1.12 -19.44 11.47
C THR A 43 -0.18 -20.20 12.41
N ALA A 44 0.11 -21.44 12.10
CA ALA A 44 1.08 -22.25 12.83
C ALA A 44 2.31 -22.45 11.96
N PHE A 45 3.46 -22.09 12.49
CA PHE A 45 4.77 -22.35 11.90
C PHE A 45 5.45 -23.49 12.63
N VAL A 46 6.12 -24.36 11.89
CA VAL A 46 6.92 -25.44 12.44
C VAL A 46 8.33 -25.24 11.91
N SER A 47 9.31 -25.12 12.80
CA SER A 47 10.71 -25.09 12.40
C SER A 47 11.22 -26.49 12.09
N ASP A 48 12.08 -26.62 11.09
CA ASP A 48 12.78 -27.86 10.81
C ASP A 48 13.80 -28.11 11.92
N LEU A 49 13.77 -29.32 12.50
CA LEU A 49 14.69 -29.77 13.52
C LEU A 49 16.17 -29.76 13.07
N ASN A 50 16.40 -29.88 11.76
CA ASN A 50 17.71 -29.90 11.14
C ASN A 50 18.16 -28.59 10.53
N SER A 51 17.35 -27.55 10.60
CA SER A 51 17.66 -26.22 10.05
C SER A 51 18.74 -25.56 10.91
N THR A 52 19.84 -25.21 10.28
CA THR A 52 20.90 -24.37 10.87
C THR A 52 20.59 -22.86 10.70
N GLU A 53 19.53 -22.53 10.01
CA GLU A 53 19.12 -21.14 9.79
C GLU A 53 18.34 -20.61 10.99
N SER A 54 18.74 -19.43 11.42
CA SER A 54 18.10 -18.70 12.53
C SER A 54 16.88 -17.87 12.11
N SER A 55 16.34 -18.10 10.92
CA SER A 55 15.20 -17.35 10.41
C SER A 55 13.89 -17.84 11.02
N VAL A 56 13.17 -16.94 11.66
CA VAL A 56 11.81 -17.19 12.13
C VAL A 56 10.84 -16.99 10.95
N PRO A 57 9.99 -17.98 10.64
CA PRO A 57 8.97 -17.78 9.61
C PRO A 57 8.01 -16.65 10.01
N VAL A 58 7.72 -15.75 9.08
CA VAL A 58 6.85 -14.60 9.30
C VAL A 58 5.67 -14.65 8.33
N LEU A 59 4.47 -14.45 8.85
CA LEU A 59 3.31 -14.19 8.03
C LEU A 59 3.25 -12.68 7.74
N ASN A 60 3.54 -12.29 6.50
CA ASN A 60 3.59 -10.89 6.11
C ASN A 60 2.22 -10.32 5.77
N GLU A 61 1.37 -11.14 5.16
CA GLU A 61 0.06 -10.71 4.68
C GLU A 61 -0.90 -11.90 4.61
N TYR A 62 -2.15 -11.65 4.90
CA TYR A 62 -3.25 -12.52 4.48
C TYR A 62 -4.42 -11.65 4.00
N ALA A 63 -5.26 -12.21 3.16
CA ALA A 63 -6.45 -11.55 2.66
C ALA A 63 -7.66 -12.46 2.83
N LEU A 64 -8.75 -11.90 3.30
CA LEU A 64 -10.06 -12.52 3.28
C LEU A 64 -10.86 -11.88 2.15
N THR A 65 -11.47 -12.69 1.28
CA THR A 65 -12.25 -12.19 0.14
C THR A 65 -13.61 -12.85 0.07
N ALA A 66 -14.63 -12.06 -0.29
CA ALA A 66 -15.95 -12.56 -0.67
C ALA A 66 -16.20 -12.17 -2.12
N GLY A 67 -16.26 -13.17 -3.02
CA GLY A 67 -16.30 -12.93 -4.45
C GLY A 67 -15.03 -12.24 -4.93
N LYS A 68 -15.17 -11.04 -5.50
CA LYS A 68 -14.02 -10.21 -5.94
C LYS A 68 -13.59 -9.17 -4.90
N THR A 69 -14.31 -9.05 -3.80
CA THR A 69 -14.06 -8.02 -2.79
C THR A 69 -13.09 -8.53 -1.74
N LYS A 70 -11.98 -7.84 -1.57
CA LYS A 70 -11.05 -8.09 -0.48
C LYS A 70 -11.66 -7.52 0.80
N ILE A 71 -11.95 -8.38 1.77
CA ILE A 71 -12.62 -7.99 3.00
C ILE A 71 -11.59 -7.58 4.06
N TRP A 72 -10.39 -8.21 4.00
CA TRP A 72 -9.36 -7.95 4.97
C TRP A 72 -7.99 -8.37 4.45
N ASN A 73 -6.91 -7.67 4.84
CA ASN A 73 -5.70 -7.89 4.07
C ASN A 73 -4.35 -7.84 4.78
N THR A 74 -4.23 -7.26 5.95
CA THR A 74 -2.89 -7.06 6.53
C THR A 74 -2.89 -7.29 8.02
N LEU A 75 -1.89 -8.05 8.50
CA LEU A 75 -1.62 -8.16 9.93
C LEU A 75 -1.04 -6.83 10.45
N THR A 76 -1.52 -6.38 11.58
CA THR A 76 -0.88 -5.29 12.31
C THR A 76 0.46 -5.77 12.87
N ASP A 77 1.37 -4.85 13.15
CA ASP A 77 2.67 -5.20 13.75
C ASP A 77 2.49 -5.87 15.12
N TRP A 78 1.43 -5.54 15.83
CA TRP A 78 1.06 -6.17 17.09
C TRP A 78 0.65 -7.64 16.89
N GLU A 79 -0.16 -7.94 15.90
CA GLU A 79 -0.58 -9.31 15.57
C GLU A 79 0.58 -10.15 15.05
N LYS A 80 1.49 -9.56 14.29
CA LYS A 80 2.73 -10.21 13.85
C LYS A 80 3.66 -10.56 14.99
N GLY A 81 3.68 -9.75 16.05
CA GLY A 81 4.56 -9.93 17.21
C GLY A 81 4.06 -10.90 18.26
N THR A 82 2.82 -11.40 18.17
CA THR A 82 2.23 -12.25 19.21
C THR A 82 2.51 -13.72 18.93
N PHE A 83 3.63 -14.21 19.42
CA PHE A 83 3.98 -15.65 19.38
C PHE A 83 3.75 -16.27 20.75
N GLU A 84 2.99 -17.37 20.80
CA GLU A 84 2.84 -18.15 22.02
C GLU A 84 4.07 -19.07 22.18
N GLY A 85 4.83 -18.85 23.23
CA GLY A 85 5.71 -19.86 23.79
C GLY A 85 7.20 -19.76 23.55
N ALA A 86 7.81 -18.66 23.11
CA ALA A 86 9.27 -18.70 23.02
C ALA A 86 9.99 -17.37 23.23
N ALA A 87 10.84 -17.35 24.21
CA ALA A 87 12.06 -16.58 24.19
C ALA A 87 13.10 -17.36 23.35
N GLY A 88 13.27 -17.00 22.08
CA GLY A 88 14.27 -17.57 21.19
C GLY A 88 13.79 -18.72 20.29
N HIS A 89 14.43 -18.83 19.16
CA HIS A 89 14.22 -19.90 18.19
C HIS A 89 14.77 -21.23 18.74
N GLN A 90 13.90 -22.21 18.91
CA GLN A 90 14.32 -23.57 19.25
C GLN A 90 13.84 -24.55 18.17
N PRO A 91 14.72 -25.37 17.60
CA PRO A 91 14.35 -26.40 16.63
C PRO A 91 13.22 -27.29 17.15
N GLY A 92 12.23 -27.56 16.33
CA GLY A 92 11.10 -28.42 16.69
C GLY A 92 9.95 -27.74 17.44
N HIS A 93 10.07 -26.47 17.80
CA HIS A 93 8.95 -25.74 18.39
C HIS A 93 7.94 -25.33 17.33
N VAL A 94 6.65 -25.43 17.69
CA VAL A 94 5.55 -24.88 16.91
C VAL A 94 5.31 -23.45 17.35
N TYR A 95 5.54 -22.51 16.43
CA TYR A 95 5.20 -21.11 16.65
C TYR A 95 3.77 -20.85 16.19
N ARG A 96 2.97 -20.28 17.06
CA ARG A 96 1.57 -19.93 16.74
C ARG A 96 1.40 -18.42 16.84
N ASN A 97 1.01 -17.83 15.74
CA ASN A 97 0.52 -16.45 15.70
C ASN A 97 -0.97 -16.49 15.45
N TYR A 98 -1.75 -15.94 16.37
CA TYR A 98 -3.20 -15.81 16.20
C TYR A 98 -3.69 -14.56 16.94
N ALA A 99 -4.72 -13.96 16.40
CA ALA A 99 -5.42 -12.93 17.12
C ALA A 99 -6.02 -13.51 18.41
N LYS A 100 -5.86 -12.82 19.52
CA LYS A 100 -6.24 -13.29 20.86
C LYS A 100 -7.71 -13.65 20.98
N ASP A 101 -8.55 -12.96 20.24
CA ASP A 101 -9.99 -13.16 20.23
C ASP A 101 -10.58 -12.74 18.87
N PHE A 102 -11.85 -13.05 18.66
CA PHE A 102 -12.58 -12.67 17.47
C PHE A 102 -13.04 -11.20 17.49
N ALA A 103 -12.79 -10.46 18.58
CA ALA A 103 -13.47 -9.20 18.86
C ALA A 103 -13.12 -8.05 17.92
N ASN A 104 -11.99 -8.12 17.24
CA ASN A 104 -11.51 -7.06 16.34
C ASN A 104 -11.83 -7.31 14.87
N TYR A 105 -12.56 -8.38 14.58
CA TYR A 105 -12.90 -8.75 13.20
C TYR A 105 -14.40 -8.53 13.03
N GLY A 106 -14.77 -7.59 12.19
CA GLY A 106 -16.17 -7.26 11.91
C GLY A 106 -17.02 -8.46 11.48
N THR A 107 -18.31 -8.28 11.44
CA THR A 107 -19.24 -9.30 10.96
C THR A 107 -19.07 -9.52 9.46
N ILE A 108 -19.15 -10.78 9.01
CA ILE A 108 -19.29 -11.10 7.58
C ILE A 108 -20.65 -10.55 7.14
N GLY A 109 -20.65 -9.42 6.47
CA GLY A 109 -21.88 -8.73 6.05
C GLY A 109 -21.92 -7.25 6.39
N ASP A 110 -21.28 -6.85 7.51
CA ASP A 110 -21.09 -5.45 7.88
C ASP A 110 -19.63 -5.03 7.75
N VAL A 111 -18.84 -5.76 6.97
CA VAL A 111 -17.47 -5.35 6.69
C VAL A 111 -17.53 -4.10 5.82
N GLU A 112 -17.77 -2.98 6.48
CA GLU A 112 -17.09 -1.80 6.02
C GLU A 112 -15.63 -2.21 5.97
N ASP A 113 -15.10 -2.26 4.74
CA ASP A 113 -13.69 -2.37 4.46
C ASP A 113 -12.94 -1.59 5.55
N SER A 114 -12.18 -2.25 6.43
CA SER A 114 -11.47 -1.56 7.51
C SER A 114 -10.31 -0.70 6.99
N SER A 115 -9.97 -0.81 5.69
CA SER A 115 -9.32 0.24 4.93
C SER A 115 -10.24 1.47 4.82
N LYS A 116 -11.57 1.30 4.98
CA LYS A 116 -12.61 2.33 5.08
C LYS A 116 -12.95 2.78 6.50
N ALA A 117 -12.44 2.21 7.56
CA ALA A 117 -12.35 2.92 8.83
C ALA A 117 -11.40 4.10 8.57
N GLY A 118 -12.00 5.16 8.03
CA GLY A 118 -11.29 6.30 7.51
C GLY A 118 -10.33 6.78 8.58
N PHE A 119 -9.10 6.96 8.22
CA PHE A 119 -8.10 7.48 9.14
C PHE A 119 -8.66 8.67 9.89
N THR A 120 -8.63 8.65 11.21
CA THR A 120 -9.24 9.71 12.04
C THR A 120 -8.69 11.09 11.72
N ASP A 121 -7.44 11.15 11.26
CA ASP A 121 -6.75 12.36 10.82
C ASP A 121 -7.15 12.83 9.40
N VAL A 122 -8.02 12.07 8.72
CA VAL A 122 -8.52 12.37 7.37
C VAL A 122 -10.00 12.79 7.37
N ALA A 123 -10.73 12.57 8.47
CA ALA A 123 -12.19 12.73 8.53
C ALA A 123 -12.70 14.07 7.96
N ASN A 124 -12.00 15.18 8.26
CA ASN A 124 -12.31 16.52 7.78
C ASN A 124 -11.22 17.10 6.86
N HIS A 125 -10.35 16.27 6.31
CA HIS A 125 -9.25 16.72 5.45
C HIS A 125 -9.74 16.94 4.02
N TRP A 126 -9.27 18.02 3.35
CA TRP A 126 -9.65 18.38 1.98
C TRP A 126 -9.40 17.27 0.94
N ALA A 127 -8.41 16.41 1.19
CA ALA A 127 -8.04 15.30 0.30
C ALA A 127 -8.70 13.97 0.72
N LYS A 128 -9.73 13.96 1.56
CA LYS A 128 -10.36 12.75 2.08
C LYS A 128 -10.71 11.75 0.98
N ASP A 129 -11.36 12.19 -0.08
CA ASP A 129 -11.81 11.30 -1.16
C ASP A 129 -10.61 10.70 -1.92
N ALA A 130 -9.59 11.50 -2.17
CA ALA A 130 -8.36 11.04 -2.81
C ALA A 130 -7.59 10.05 -1.92
N ILE A 131 -7.56 10.29 -0.62
CA ILE A 131 -6.92 9.39 0.34
C ILE A 131 -7.67 8.06 0.40
N ASN A 132 -8.99 8.09 0.49
CA ASN A 132 -9.82 6.90 0.43
C ASN A 132 -9.59 6.12 -0.88
N TYR A 133 -9.55 6.82 -2.01
CA TYR A 133 -9.28 6.22 -3.31
C TYR A 133 -7.94 5.46 -3.33
N VAL A 134 -6.84 6.08 -2.91
CA VAL A 134 -5.51 5.45 -2.96
C VAL A 134 -5.35 4.33 -1.95
N THR A 135 -6.05 4.39 -0.82
CA THR A 135 -6.05 3.32 0.18
C THR A 135 -6.92 2.14 -0.26
N ASP A 136 -8.11 2.39 -0.81
CA ASP A 136 -8.98 1.36 -1.38
C ASP A 136 -8.30 0.58 -2.52
N LYS A 137 -7.42 1.24 -3.26
CA LYS A 137 -6.61 0.62 -4.32
C LYS A 137 -5.31 -0.02 -3.82
N GLY A 138 -5.01 0.05 -2.52
CA GLY A 138 -3.77 -0.47 -1.95
C GLY A 138 -2.51 0.25 -2.42
N LEU A 139 -2.66 1.45 -3.01
CA LEU A 139 -1.53 2.24 -3.51
C LEU A 139 -0.76 2.91 -2.38
N MET A 140 -1.49 3.45 -1.39
CA MET A 140 -0.93 4.07 -0.20
C MET A 140 -1.60 3.49 1.05
N ASN A 141 -0.81 3.24 2.08
CA ASN A 141 -1.26 2.74 3.38
C ASN A 141 -1.04 3.81 4.46
N GLY A 142 -1.65 3.63 5.62
CA GLY A 142 -1.32 4.42 6.81
C GLY A 142 0.11 4.17 7.31
N THR A 143 0.55 4.99 8.26
CA THR A 143 1.90 4.93 8.84
C THR A 143 1.92 4.20 10.20
N GLY A 144 0.77 3.69 10.65
CA GLY A 144 0.57 3.15 11.99
C GLY A 144 0.07 4.20 13.01
N LYS A 145 0.15 5.50 12.68
CA LYS A 145 -0.39 6.60 13.50
C LYS A 145 -1.62 7.26 12.86
N GLY A 146 -1.91 6.91 11.62
CA GLY A 146 -2.95 7.48 10.78
C GLY A 146 -2.52 7.46 9.32
N PHE A 147 -3.17 8.22 8.47
CA PHE A 147 -2.69 8.47 7.11
C PHE A 147 -1.56 9.50 7.09
N GLU A 148 -1.53 10.41 8.05
CA GLU A 148 -0.60 11.53 8.13
C GLU A 148 -0.58 12.37 6.84
N PRO A 149 -1.71 12.97 6.44
CA PRO A 149 -1.89 13.61 5.13
C PRO A 149 -0.91 14.74 4.84
N ASN A 150 -0.46 15.43 5.88
CA ASN A 150 0.46 16.56 5.76
C ASN A 150 1.94 16.17 5.83
N LEU A 151 2.25 14.89 6.07
CA LEU A 151 3.63 14.39 6.07
C LEU A 151 4.19 14.43 4.65
N ALA A 152 5.45 14.85 4.52
CA ALA A 152 6.17 14.82 3.25
C ALA A 152 6.39 13.39 2.77
N THR A 153 6.31 13.17 1.46
CA THR A 153 6.49 11.85 0.84
C THR A 153 7.94 11.68 0.39
N SER A 154 8.51 10.49 0.58
CA SER A 154 9.85 10.18 0.09
C SER A 154 9.84 9.70 -1.36
N ARG A 155 11.00 9.75 -2.03
CA ARG A 155 11.19 9.22 -3.39
C ARG A 155 10.87 7.72 -3.45
N ALA A 156 11.31 6.94 -2.47
CA ALA A 156 11.06 5.51 -2.39
C ALA A 156 9.57 5.17 -2.27
N MET A 157 8.78 6.00 -1.55
CA MET A 157 7.32 5.83 -1.49
C MET A 157 6.69 5.95 -2.88
N ILE A 158 7.14 6.91 -3.69
CA ILE A 158 6.61 7.07 -5.06
C ILE A 158 6.99 5.88 -5.94
N TRP A 159 8.23 5.39 -5.87
CA TRP A 159 8.62 4.18 -6.62
C TRP A 159 7.73 2.99 -6.25
N THR A 160 7.47 2.81 -4.95
CA THR A 160 6.62 1.73 -4.46
C THR A 160 5.18 1.84 -4.96
N ILE A 161 4.63 3.04 -4.98
CA ILE A 161 3.28 3.29 -5.50
C ILE A 161 3.21 2.97 -6.99
N LEU A 162 4.15 3.48 -7.80
CA LEU A 162 4.15 3.27 -9.26
C LEU A 162 4.43 1.80 -9.63
N ALA A 163 5.26 1.11 -8.86
CA ALA A 163 5.47 -0.33 -9.01
C ALA A 163 4.17 -1.12 -8.73
N ARG A 164 3.45 -0.80 -7.65
CA ARG A 164 2.14 -1.38 -7.33
C ARG A 164 1.10 -1.11 -8.42
N MET A 165 1.09 0.09 -8.99
CA MET A 165 0.24 0.43 -10.14
C MET A 165 0.58 -0.39 -11.40
N SER A 166 1.73 -1.03 -11.44
CA SER A 166 2.18 -1.95 -12.49
C SER A 166 2.09 -3.42 -12.07
N ASP A 167 1.30 -3.73 -11.02
CA ASP A 167 1.10 -5.07 -10.48
C ASP A 167 2.40 -5.77 -10.03
N VAL A 168 3.43 -4.99 -9.69
CA VAL A 168 4.69 -5.50 -9.17
C VAL A 168 4.53 -5.80 -7.68
N ASN A 169 4.85 -7.03 -7.29
CA ASN A 169 4.99 -7.37 -5.87
C ASN A 169 6.22 -6.65 -5.30
N THR A 170 5.99 -5.66 -4.44
CA THR A 170 7.03 -4.82 -3.84
C THR A 170 7.58 -5.38 -2.52
N ALA A 171 7.20 -6.59 -2.13
CA ALA A 171 7.78 -7.23 -0.96
C ALA A 171 9.28 -7.46 -1.14
N SER A 172 10.06 -7.17 -0.10
CA SER A 172 11.51 -7.30 -0.11
C SER A 172 11.98 -7.95 1.20
N SER A 173 13.00 -8.79 1.11
CA SER A 173 13.71 -9.34 2.28
C SER A 173 14.79 -8.41 2.84
N GLY A 174 15.09 -7.31 2.13
CA GLY A 174 16.05 -6.28 2.51
C GLY A 174 15.38 -4.95 2.77
N GLU A 175 15.93 -3.86 2.21
CA GLU A 175 15.31 -2.55 2.28
C GLU A 175 13.91 -2.60 1.66
N TRP A 176 12.91 -2.10 2.38
CA TRP A 176 11.49 -2.18 2.01
C TRP A 176 11.18 -1.64 0.61
N TYR A 177 12.03 -0.76 0.09
CA TYR A 177 11.89 -0.13 -1.22
C TYR A 177 12.73 -0.80 -2.32
N ALA A 178 13.58 -1.80 -2.01
CA ALA A 178 14.60 -2.30 -2.94
C ALA A 178 14.00 -2.80 -4.26
N VAL A 179 12.92 -3.56 -4.22
CA VAL A 179 12.24 -4.07 -5.42
C VAL A 179 11.67 -2.91 -6.25
N ALA A 180 11.02 -1.97 -5.58
CA ALA A 180 10.44 -0.80 -6.25
C ALA A 180 11.52 0.14 -6.84
N GLN A 181 12.65 0.27 -6.17
CA GLN A 181 13.80 1.03 -6.67
C GLN A 181 14.34 0.42 -7.97
N GLN A 182 14.60 -0.89 -7.97
CA GLN A 182 15.08 -1.60 -9.16
C GLN A 182 14.07 -1.49 -10.30
N TRP A 183 12.78 -1.66 -10.00
CA TRP A 183 11.73 -1.49 -10.98
C TRP A 183 11.71 -0.07 -11.57
N ALA A 184 11.82 0.97 -10.74
CA ALA A 184 11.80 2.36 -11.17
C ALA A 184 12.99 2.70 -12.07
N ILE A 185 14.17 2.16 -11.78
CA ILE A 185 15.37 2.31 -12.62
C ILE A 185 15.16 1.59 -13.97
N ALA A 186 14.75 0.32 -13.93
CA ALA A 186 14.58 -0.50 -15.12
C ALA A 186 13.54 0.06 -16.11
N ASN A 187 12.52 0.76 -15.59
CA ASN A 187 11.47 1.39 -16.40
C ASN A 187 11.73 2.87 -16.70
N GLY A 188 12.89 3.40 -16.38
CA GLY A 188 13.26 4.79 -16.65
C GLY A 188 12.45 5.83 -15.88
N VAL A 189 11.72 5.42 -14.84
CA VAL A 189 10.88 6.30 -14.01
C VAL A 189 11.74 7.18 -13.11
N SER A 190 12.80 6.60 -12.56
CA SER A 190 13.74 7.28 -11.63
C SER A 190 15.15 6.75 -11.80
N ASP A 191 16.12 7.54 -11.35
CA ASP A 191 17.53 7.15 -11.23
C ASP A 191 17.83 6.24 -10.02
N GLY A 192 16.84 6.03 -9.15
CA GLY A 192 16.97 5.23 -7.94
C GLY A 192 17.77 5.88 -6.81
N THR A 193 18.21 7.13 -6.96
CA THR A 193 19.00 7.81 -5.92
C THR A 193 18.17 8.41 -4.81
N MET A 194 18.76 8.61 -3.63
CA MET A 194 18.15 9.28 -2.48
C MET A 194 16.78 8.70 -2.06
N PRO A 195 16.65 7.41 -1.75
CA PRO A 195 15.36 6.77 -1.45
C PRO A 195 14.56 7.47 -0.35
N ASN A 196 15.23 7.91 0.70
CA ASN A 196 14.63 8.60 1.84
C ASN A 196 14.51 10.13 1.66
N GLY A 197 15.02 10.65 0.54
CA GLY A 197 14.88 12.08 0.23
C GLY A 197 13.43 12.46 -0.03
N THR A 198 12.99 13.58 0.53
CA THR A 198 11.67 14.15 0.28
C THR A 198 11.51 14.48 -1.19
N ILE A 199 10.41 14.05 -1.80
CA ILE A 199 10.12 14.35 -3.20
C ILE A 199 9.56 15.76 -3.36
N THR A 200 10.09 16.52 -4.34
CA THR A 200 9.50 17.80 -4.72
C THR A 200 8.32 17.59 -5.69
N ARG A 201 7.47 18.62 -5.84
CA ARG A 201 6.32 18.57 -6.73
C ARG A 201 6.71 18.36 -8.19
N GLU A 202 7.81 19.02 -8.65
CA GLU A 202 8.31 18.80 -10.01
C GLU A 202 8.92 17.41 -10.20
N GLN A 203 9.60 16.87 -9.18
CA GLN A 203 10.13 15.49 -9.24
C GLN A 203 9.00 14.47 -9.31
N LEU A 204 7.93 14.67 -8.54
CA LEU A 204 6.73 13.83 -8.61
C LEU A 204 6.09 13.91 -10.00
N ALA A 205 5.92 15.12 -10.55
CA ALA A 205 5.41 15.30 -11.92
C ALA A 205 6.30 14.59 -12.95
N ALA A 206 7.63 14.68 -12.81
CA ALA A 206 8.58 14.03 -13.70
C ALA A 206 8.46 12.49 -13.64
N MET A 207 8.32 11.91 -12.45
CA MET A 207 8.15 10.46 -12.29
C MET A 207 6.81 9.98 -12.87
N LEU A 208 5.71 10.70 -12.62
CA LEU A 208 4.39 10.38 -13.18
C LEU A 208 4.38 10.52 -14.72
N TYR A 209 5.01 11.55 -15.26
CA TYR A 209 5.14 11.76 -16.70
C TYR A 209 5.90 10.60 -17.36
N ARG A 210 7.08 10.24 -16.85
CA ARG A 210 7.87 9.12 -17.35
C ARG A 210 7.11 7.80 -17.28
N TYR A 211 6.40 7.59 -16.19
CA TYR A 211 5.52 6.44 -16.04
C TYR A 211 4.40 6.45 -17.08
N ALA A 212 3.73 7.58 -17.30
CA ALA A 212 2.71 7.73 -18.32
C ALA A 212 3.25 7.48 -19.73
N VAL A 213 4.46 7.96 -20.05
CA VAL A 213 5.15 7.68 -21.31
C VAL A 213 5.40 6.17 -21.47
N SER A 214 5.91 5.50 -20.45
CA SER A 214 6.17 4.06 -20.48
C SER A 214 4.91 3.22 -20.68
N LYS A 215 3.74 3.75 -20.29
CA LYS A 215 2.42 3.10 -20.50
C LYS A 215 1.71 3.55 -21.77
N GLY A 216 2.33 4.38 -22.61
CA GLY A 216 1.72 4.89 -23.85
C GLY A 216 0.53 5.84 -23.61
N MET A 217 0.42 6.43 -22.41
CA MET A 217 -0.68 7.34 -22.05
C MET A 217 -0.47 8.75 -22.58
N VAL A 218 0.76 9.15 -22.89
CA VAL A 218 1.10 10.47 -23.41
C VAL A 218 0.97 10.44 -24.94
N LYS A 219 -0.01 11.16 -25.47
CA LYS A 219 -0.38 11.12 -26.90
C LYS A 219 0.20 12.26 -27.75
N GLY A 220 1.01 13.12 -27.15
CA GLY A 220 1.60 14.28 -27.84
C GLY A 220 2.33 15.22 -26.90
N PRO A 221 2.94 16.30 -27.43
CA PRO A 221 3.61 17.29 -26.61
C PRO A 221 2.62 17.99 -25.66
N ALA A 222 3.07 18.33 -24.46
CA ALA A 222 2.28 19.06 -23.51
C ALA A 222 2.10 20.52 -23.94
N THR A 223 0.87 21.02 -23.90
CA THR A 223 0.51 22.34 -24.44
C THR A 223 0.29 23.43 -23.40
N ALA A 224 0.29 23.07 -22.10
CA ALA A 224 0.05 24.07 -21.07
C ALA A 224 1.11 25.17 -21.05
N ASP A 225 0.65 26.42 -20.96
CA ASP A 225 1.51 27.57 -20.73
C ASP A 225 1.75 27.71 -19.21
N LEU A 226 3.02 27.49 -18.78
CA LEU A 226 3.37 27.66 -17.37
C LEU A 226 3.55 29.13 -16.97
N SER A 227 3.68 30.06 -17.93
CA SER A 227 3.92 31.51 -17.64
C SER A 227 2.76 32.17 -16.89
N VAL A 228 1.60 31.53 -16.88
CA VAL A 228 0.43 31.97 -16.09
C VAL A 228 0.65 31.83 -14.57
N PHE A 229 1.66 31.08 -14.16
CA PHE A 229 2.01 30.89 -12.74
C PHE A 229 3.17 31.80 -12.35
N ALA A 230 3.03 32.50 -11.24
CA ALA A 230 4.00 33.50 -10.78
C ALA A 230 5.44 32.95 -10.57
N ASP A 231 5.56 31.65 -10.33
CA ASP A 231 6.81 30.94 -10.06
C ASP A 231 7.25 29.97 -11.17
N ALA A 232 6.71 30.14 -12.38
CA ALA A 232 7.05 29.29 -13.52
C ALA A 232 8.56 29.18 -13.78
N ASN A 233 9.32 30.24 -13.57
CA ASN A 233 10.78 30.29 -13.73
C ASN A 233 11.54 29.44 -12.68
N SER A 234 10.87 28.98 -11.63
CA SER A 234 11.46 28.10 -10.61
C SER A 234 11.38 26.63 -11.00
N VAL A 235 10.73 26.29 -12.12
CA VAL A 235 10.69 24.93 -12.64
C VAL A 235 12.06 24.58 -13.24
N SER A 236 12.65 23.50 -12.78
CA SER A 236 13.93 23.01 -13.30
C SER A 236 13.79 22.57 -14.76
N ASN A 237 14.83 22.79 -15.58
CA ASN A 237 14.81 22.47 -17.01
C ASN A 237 14.38 21.02 -17.31
N TYR A 238 14.82 20.05 -16.51
CA TYR A 238 14.46 18.63 -16.70
C TYR A 238 12.97 18.35 -16.47
N ALA A 239 12.28 19.21 -15.73
CA ALA A 239 10.91 19.02 -15.32
C ALA A 239 9.90 19.83 -16.14
N VAL A 240 10.34 20.73 -17.01
CA VAL A 240 9.46 21.65 -17.75
C VAL A 240 8.38 20.88 -18.51
N GLU A 241 8.76 19.88 -19.29
CA GLU A 241 7.80 19.10 -20.10
C GLU A 241 6.82 18.32 -19.20
N ALA A 242 7.33 17.72 -18.13
CA ALA A 242 6.48 16.99 -17.17
C ALA A 242 5.51 17.93 -16.43
N MET A 243 5.96 19.12 -16.08
CA MET A 243 5.10 20.13 -15.43
C MET A 243 4.04 20.67 -16.40
N ARG A 244 4.39 20.92 -17.66
CA ARG A 244 3.41 21.28 -18.70
C ARG A 244 2.37 20.17 -18.87
N TRP A 245 2.80 18.92 -18.95
CA TRP A 245 1.91 17.79 -19.04
C TRP A 245 1.01 17.67 -17.80
N ALA A 246 1.57 17.80 -16.60
CA ALA A 246 0.80 17.70 -15.36
C ALA A 246 -0.25 18.84 -15.23
N VAL A 247 0.06 20.03 -15.74
CA VAL A 247 -0.91 21.13 -15.79
C VAL A 247 -1.96 20.91 -16.87
N SER A 248 -1.55 20.50 -18.10
CA SER A 248 -2.50 20.28 -19.21
C SER A 248 -3.49 19.15 -18.92
N THR A 249 -3.10 18.17 -18.13
CA THR A 249 -3.94 17.03 -17.71
C THR A 249 -4.71 17.27 -16.40
N GLY A 250 -4.53 18.42 -15.77
CA GLY A 250 -5.18 18.75 -14.51
C GLY A 250 -4.60 18.03 -13.28
N LEU A 251 -3.48 17.31 -13.41
CA LEU A 251 -2.81 16.68 -12.28
C LEU A 251 -2.30 17.72 -11.28
N ILE A 252 -1.80 18.86 -11.79
CA ILE A 252 -1.36 20.00 -11.00
C ILE A 252 -2.16 21.23 -11.45
N GLY A 253 -2.92 21.82 -10.53
CA GLY A 253 -3.70 23.05 -10.79
C GLY A 253 -3.07 24.32 -10.21
N GLY A 254 -1.93 24.20 -9.52
CA GLY A 254 -1.35 25.28 -8.74
C GLY A 254 -2.07 25.54 -7.41
N MET A 255 -1.50 26.38 -6.60
CA MET A 255 -2.07 26.93 -5.37
C MET A 255 -1.73 28.43 -5.32
N ASP A 256 -2.73 29.27 -5.11
CA ASP A 256 -2.56 30.74 -5.03
C ASP A 256 -1.75 31.31 -6.21
N GLY A 257 -2.04 30.82 -7.43
CA GLY A 257 -1.34 31.25 -8.65
C GLY A 257 0.12 30.77 -8.78
N LYS A 258 0.53 29.76 -8.00
CA LYS A 258 1.89 29.20 -8.01
C LYS A 258 1.87 27.69 -8.19
N LEU A 259 2.89 27.17 -8.88
CA LEU A 259 3.14 25.72 -9.04
C LEU A 259 3.84 25.13 -7.82
N ASN A 260 4.66 25.91 -7.14
CA ASN A 260 5.54 25.50 -6.06
C ASN A 260 6.41 24.27 -6.44
N PRO A 261 7.18 24.32 -7.55
CA PRO A 261 7.82 23.13 -8.11
C PRO A 261 8.86 22.53 -7.17
N GLN A 262 9.58 23.35 -6.42
CA GLN A 262 10.62 22.92 -5.45
C GLN A 262 10.03 22.58 -4.07
N GLY A 263 8.75 22.84 -3.85
CA GLY A 263 8.09 22.49 -2.60
C GLY A 263 7.91 20.99 -2.46
N SER A 264 8.02 20.50 -1.23
CA SER A 264 7.78 19.08 -0.91
C SER A 264 6.35 18.68 -1.20
N ALA A 265 6.16 17.51 -1.79
CA ALA A 265 4.84 16.93 -1.98
C ALA A 265 4.41 16.20 -0.71
N THR A 266 3.27 16.60 -0.14
CA THR A 266 2.67 15.91 1.00
C THR A 266 1.93 14.65 0.55
N ARG A 267 1.69 13.72 1.48
CA ARG A 267 0.95 12.49 1.22
C ARG A 267 -0.46 12.77 0.66
N ALA A 268 -1.14 13.80 1.15
CA ALA A 268 -2.44 14.24 0.61
C ALA A 268 -2.35 14.72 -0.84
N GLN A 269 -1.32 15.49 -1.16
CA GLN A 269 -1.09 15.97 -2.53
C GLN A 269 -0.77 14.81 -3.48
N VAL A 270 0.07 13.86 -3.03
CA VAL A 270 0.37 12.64 -3.78
C VAL A 270 -0.91 11.83 -4.03
N ALA A 271 -1.73 11.59 -3.00
CA ALA A 271 -3.00 10.89 -3.14
C ALA A 271 -3.92 11.56 -4.18
N THR A 272 -4.03 12.89 -4.13
CA THR A 272 -4.84 13.66 -5.08
C THR A 272 -4.33 13.54 -6.50
N MET A 273 -3.01 13.63 -6.71
CA MET A 273 -2.42 13.47 -8.03
C MET A 273 -2.60 12.06 -8.57
N LEU A 274 -2.47 11.03 -7.74
CA LEU A 274 -2.69 9.64 -8.13
C LEU A 274 -4.14 9.33 -8.50
N MET A 275 -5.09 9.86 -7.76
CA MET A 275 -6.52 9.73 -8.09
C MET A 275 -6.81 10.35 -9.46
N ARG A 276 -6.37 11.59 -9.70
CA ARG A 276 -6.50 12.27 -11.00
C ARG A 276 -5.77 11.54 -12.12
N PHE A 277 -4.58 11.00 -11.83
CA PHE A 277 -3.81 10.20 -12.79
C PHE A 277 -4.58 8.96 -13.24
N ALA A 278 -5.24 8.27 -12.32
CA ALA A 278 -6.03 7.10 -12.65
C ALA A 278 -7.27 7.44 -13.51
N GLU A 279 -7.77 8.67 -13.45
CA GLU A 279 -8.86 9.14 -14.32
C GLU A 279 -8.38 9.36 -15.76
N LEU A 280 -7.10 9.70 -15.97
CA LEU A 280 -6.53 9.83 -17.32
C LEU A 280 -6.37 8.46 -18.02
N ALA A 281 -6.35 7.38 -17.27
CA ALA A 281 -6.16 6.01 -17.79
C ALA A 281 -7.49 5.35 -18.23
N LYS A 282 -8.61 6.01 -18.03
CA LYS A 282 -9.94 5.53 -18.46
C LYS A 282 -10.23 5.99 -19.91
#